data_aea4ede3da2acfa402b9586de4bf7ebd
#
_entry.id   aea4ede3da2acfa402b9586de4bf7ebd
#
_cell.length_a   1.000
_cell.length_b   1.000
_cell.length_c   1.000
_cell.angle_alpha   90.00
_cell.angle_beta   90.00
_cell.angle_gamma   90.00
#
_symmetry.space_group_name_H-M   'P 1'
#
loop_
_entity.id
_entity.type
_entity.pdbx_description
1 polymer ?
#
loop_
_entity_poly.entity_id
_entity_poly.type
_entity_poly.pdbx_seq_one_letter_code
_entity_poly.pdbx_strand_id
1 'polypeptide(L)' 'METNKFSVVMSEKVDMELVRIVTSERADYQPEAVIAAEEELKRRNITPSMYQDYTKEVEKLIEVEK' A
#
# COMPACT_ATOMS: atom_id res chain seq x y z
N MET A 1 5.56 14.42 -18.34
CA MET A 1 5.59 13.72 -17.11
C MET A 1 5.13 12.28 -17.23
N GLU A 2 5.98 11.38 -16.83
CA GLU A 2 5.67 9.97 -16.92
C GLU A 2 4.80 9.54 -15.76
N THR A 3 3.71 8.85 -16.10
CA THR A 3 2.84 8.29 -15.09
C THR A 3 2.84 6.79 -15.24
N ASN A 4 3.16 6.10 -14.17
CA ASN A 4 3.09 4.66 -14.16
C ASN A 4 1.65 4.24 -14.47
N LYS A 5 1.49 3.20 -15.29
CA LYS A 5 0.15 2.78 -15.70
C LYS A 5 -0.71 2.38 -14.52
N PHE A 6 -0.09 2.08 -13.39
CA PHE A 6 -0.83 1.73 -12.18
C PHE A 6 -1.13 2.93 -11.30
N SER A 7 -0.63 4.11 -11.66
CA SER A 7 -0.78 5.28 -10.80
C SER A 7 -2.23 5.64 -10.55
N VAL A 8 -3.05 5.60 -11.60
CA VAL A 8 -4.45 5.94 -11.45
C VAL A 8 -5.15 4.92 -10.56
N VAL A 9 -4.85 3.65 -10.76
CA VAL A 9 -5.44 2.60 -9.94
C VAL A 9 -5.08 2.81 -8.48
N MET A 10 -3.81 3.11 -8.23
CA MET A 10 -3.35 3.29 -6.85
C MET A 10 -3.94 4.52 -6.20
N SER A 11 -4.17 5.58 -6.99
CA SER A 11 -4.73 6.80 -6.44
C SER A 11 -6.15 6.63 -5.95
N GLU A 12 -6.83 5.58 -6.41
CA GLU A 12 -8.21 5.31 -6.01
C GLU A 12 -8.31 4.36 -4.83
N LYS A 13 -7.19 3.81 -4.39
CA LYS A 13 -7.19 2.87 -3.27
C LYS A 13 -7.07 3.61 -1.95
N VAL A 14 -7.58 2.99 -0.90
CA VAL A 14 -7.44 3.56 0.44
C VAL A 14 -6.03 3.33 0.96
N ASP A 15 -5.65 4.10 1.97
CA ASP A 15 -4.29 4.05 2.51
C ASP A 15 -3.90 2.64 2.94
N MET A 16 -4.81 1.95 3.61
CA MET A 16 -4.52 0.63 4.14
C MET A 16 -4.19 -0.35 3.01
N GLU A 17 -4.92 -0.26 1.91
CA GLU A 17 -4.66 -1.14 0.78
C GLU A 17 -3.29 -0.87 0.18
N LEU A 18 -2.92 0.39 0.06
CA LEU A 18 -1.61 0.74 -0.47
C LEU A 18 -0.50 0.21 0.41
N VAL A 19 -0.67 0.34 1.72
CA VAL A 19 0.34 -0.16 2.65
C VAL A 19 0.48 -1.67 2.51
N ARG A 20 -0.64 -2.37 2.37
CA ARG A 20 -0.59 -3.83 2.20
C ARG A 20 0.15 -4.21 0.93
N ILE A 21 -0.06 -3.45 -0.15
CA ILE A 21 0.61 -3.75 -1.42
C ILE A 21 2.12 -3.64 -1.29
N VAL A 22 2.59 -2.63 -0.55
CA VAL A 22 4.03 -2.42 -0.44
C VAL A 22 4.67 -3.21 0.68
N THR A 23 3.89 -3.91 1.48
CA THR A 23 4.41 -4.70 2.59
C THR A 23 4.09 -6.17 2.44
N SER A 24 2.91 -6.59 2.87
CA SER A 24 2.61 -8.02 2.95
C SER A 24 2.23 -8.62 1.60
N GLU A 25 1.70 -7.83 0.68
CA GLU A 25 1.30 -8.33 -0.63
C GLU A 25 2.27 -7.97 -1.73
N ARG A 26 3.44 -7.53 -1.36
CA ARG A 26 4.42 -7.05 -2.32
C ARG A 26 4.75 -8.09 -3.38
N ALA A 27 4.87 -9.34 -2.98
CA ALA A 27 5.23 -10.41 -3.91
C ALA A 27 4.11 -10.77 -4.86
N ASP A 28 2.87 -10.39 -4.54
CA ASP A 28 1.72 -10.70 -5.37
C ASP A 28 1.52 -9.70 -6.49
N TYR A 29 2.26 -8.62 -6.50
CA TYR A 29 2.11 -7.55 -7.47
C TYR A 29 3.36 -7.39 -8.29
N GLN A 30 3.18 -6.87 -9.51
CA GLN A 30 4.33 -6.56 -10.34
C GLN A 30 5.12 -5.41 -9.72
N PRO A 31 6.46 -5.39 -9.98
CA PRO A 31 7.28 -4.30 -9.41
C PRO A 31 6.74 -2.92 -9.74
N GLU A 32 6.23 -2.73 -10.95
CA GLU A 32 5.69 -1.43 -11.34
C GLU A 32 4.50 -1.04 -10.48
N ALA A 33 3.67 -2.01 -10.13
CA ALA A 33 2.51 -1.74 -9.30
C ALA A 33 2.94 -1.36 -7.89
N VAL A 34 3.93 -2.06 -7.36
CA VAL A 34 4.45 -1.75 -6.03
C VAL A 34 5.04 -0.34 -6.00
N ILE A 35 5.79 0.01 -7.03
CA ILE A 35 6.38 1.34 -7.12
C ILE A 35 5.29 2.40 -7.17
N ALA A 36 4.24 2.16 -7.94
CA ALA A 36 3.14 3.10 -8.02
C ALA A 36 2.47 3.29 -6.67
N ALA A 37 2.30 2.21 -5.92
CA ALA A 37 1.70 2.29 -4.60
C ALA A 37 2.60 3.09 -3.65
N GLU A 38 3.91 2.85 -3.72
CA GLU A 38 4.84 3.59 -2.88
C GLU A 38 4.80 5.09 -3.20
N GLU A 39 4.74 5.42 -4.48
CA GLU A 39 4.69 6.81 -4.88
C GLU A 39 3.40 7.48 -4.42
N GLU A 40 2.30 6.76 -4.49
CA GLU A 40 1.03 7.31 -4.02
C GLU A 40 1.08 7.55 -2.52
N LEU A 41 1.68 6.64 -1.76
CA LEU A 41 1.81 6.81 -0.32
C LEU A 41 2.67 8.03 -0.01
N LYS A 42 3.75 8.24 -0.77
CA LYS A 42 4.57 9.42 -0.60
C LYS A 42 3.77 10.69 -0.85
N ARG A 43 2.95 10.68 -1.89
CA ARG A 43 2.14 11.84 -2.23
C ARG A 43 1.20 12.18 -1.09
N ARG A 44 0.74 11.16 -0.36
CA ARG A 44 -0.17 11.35 0.77
C ARG A 44 0.57 11.62 2.07
N ASN A 45 1.91 11.74 2.01
CA ASN A 45 2.74 11.96 3.19
C ASN A 45 2.70 10.81 4.18
N ILE A 46 2.51 9.61 3.66
CA ILE A 46 2.54 8.40 4.48
C ILE A 46 3.93 7.80 4.36
N THR A 47 4.68 7.81 5.44
CA THR A 47 6.06 7.34 5.46
C THR A 47 6.12 5.85 5.82
N PRO A 48 7.24 5.18 5.51
CA PRO A 48 7.38 3.77 5.89
C PRO A 48 7.22 3.52 7.37
N SER A 49 7.58 4.48 8.21
CA SER A 49 7.41 4.30 9.65
C SER A 49 5.94 4.23 10.05
N MET A 50 5.06 4.76 9.21
CA MET A 50 3.63 4.71 9.48
C MET A 50 3.02 3.40 8.98
N TYR A 51 3.73 2.67 8.13
CA TYR A 51 3.21 1.40 7.62
C TYR A 51 2.90 0.42 8.72
N GLN A 52 3.68 0.45 9.78
CA GLN A 52 3.50 -0.50 10.87
C GLN A 52 2.15 -0.36 11.55
N ASP A 53 1.67 0.87 11.67
CA ASP A 53 0.38 1.09 12.29
C ASP A 53 -0.74 0.46 11.46
N TYR A 54 -0.66 0.60 10.16
CA TYR A 54 -1.67 0.03 9.28
C TYR A 54 -1.63 -1.50 9.29
N THR A 55 -0.43 -2.06 9.24
CA THR A 55 -0.29 -3.51 9.27
C THR A 55 -0.78 -4.11 10.58
N LYS A 56 -0.54 -3.42 11.67
CA LYS A 56 -1.00 -3.90 12.96
C LYS A 56 -2.53 -4.00 12.99
N GLU A 57 -3.20 -3.02 12.42
CA GLU A 57 -4.65 -3.05 12.38
C GLU A 57 -5.16 -4.22 11.55
N VAL A 58 -4.50 -4.49 10.43
CA VAL A 58 -4.88 -5.62 9.60
C VAL A 58 -4.70 -6.92 10.36
N GLU A 59 -3.58 -7.06 11.05
CA GLU A 59 -3.31 -8.27 11.82
C GLU A 59 -4.33 -8.45 12.93
N LYS A 60 -4.73 -7.37 13.56
CA LYS A 60 -5.75 -7.44 14.60
C LYS A 60 -7.07 -7.96 14.05
N LEU A 61 -7.45 -7.45 12.88
CA LEU A 61 -8.70 -7.89 12.26
C LEU A 61 -8.66 -9.37 11.94
N ILE A 62 -7.53 -9.83 11.45
CA ILE A 62 -7.37 -11.25 11.14
C ILE A 62 -7.50 -12.10 12.39
N GLU A 63 -6.89 -11.65 13.47
CA GLU A 63 -6.95 -12.39 14.73
C GLU A 63 -8.36 -12.46 15.28
N VAL A 64 -9.09 -11.37 15.13
CA VAL A 64 -10.45 -11.32 15.66
C VAL A 64 -11.34 -12.34 14.95
N GLU A 65 -11.07 -12.60 13.69
CA GLU A 65 -11.87 -13.53 12.93
C GLU A 65 -11.62 -14.98 13.31
N LYS A 66 -10.58 -15.25 14.01
CA LYS A 66 -10.35 -16.60 14.48
C LYS A 66 -11.25 -16.90 15.67
#